data_7968e9b148db6ee59e6e81d05ac763c2
#
_entry.id   7968e9b148db6ee59e6e81d05ac763c2
#
_cell.length_a   1.000
_cell.length_b   1.000
_cell.length_c   1.000
_cell.angle_alpha   90.00
_cell.angle_beta   90.00
_cell.angle_gamma   90.00
#
_symmetry.space_group_name_H-M   'P 1'
#
loop_
_entity.id
_entity.type
_entity.pdbx_description
1 polymer ?
#
loop_
_entity_poly.entity_id
_entity_poly.type
_entity_poly.pdbx_seq_one_letter_code
_entity_poly.pdbx_strand_id
1 'polypeptide(L)'
;MAEEDKSAEPRTTATKQPAVKKTTAKSAAAKTASATSQTPSKRTAAAKKSTASTARKRTTKAKAAAPQTVGEAPAPVIERTSPEQFGRVNVLDITPNVENGLFPARVELGEAFNVTAQVFIEGRTKAGATVSVRSARGREVERFAMTCTNPGLDRWEAMVKIGEHSDLKPWDADYAAVKRKLGEWQIVVEGWEDTYQSWLHDAAIKVEVNDDVENALESGARLLARWADAKDSKLSAADKKVLRDAAKTMEDKSLSAEERLAAAQSSDIEQLHETNPLRDGLSESNPQRFRVERPKSSFASWYQFFPRSEGAYYGEDGKIVPGNLKTSIAGLERA
;
A
#
# COMPACT_ATOMS: atom_id res chain seq x y z
N MET A 1 -10.69 9.21 73.22
CA MET A 1 -9.57 10.04 72.83
C MET A 1 -9.56 9.93 71.28
N ALA A 2 -10.28 10.82 70.59
CA ALA A 2 -9.86 12.17 70.17
C ALA A 2 -8.71 12.01 69.15
N GLU A 3 -8.72 12.44 67.92
CA GLU A 3 -9.20 13.64 67.18
C GLU A 3 -9.07 13.30 65.69
N GLU A 4 -10.02 13.59 64.83
CA GLU A 4 -10.15 14.76 63.96
C GLU A 4 -8.87 15.14 63.21
N ASP A 5 -8.88 15.13 61.89
CA ASP A 5 -8.90 16.37 61.11
C ASP A 5 -8.94 16.17 59.58
N LYS A 6 -9.92 16.82 58.94
CA LYS A 6 -9.99 17.64 57.73
C LYS A 6 -9.43 17.19 56.37
N SER A 7 -10.39 17.00 55.52
CA SER A 7 -10.66 17.60 54.20
C SER A 7 -9.61 18.49 53.55
N ALA A 8 -9.20 18.18 52.32
CA ALA A 8 -8.77 19.15 51.34
C ALA A 8 -9.14 18.69 49.91
N GLU A 9 -10.12 19.37 49.31
CA GLU A 9 -10.39 19.39 47.87
C GLU A 9 -9.24 20.04 47.11
N PRO A 10 -8.90 19.62 45.92
CA PRO A 10 -8.09 20.42 45.00
C PRO A 10 -8.96 21.21 44.01
N ARG A 11 -8.69 22.48 43.99
CA ARG A 11 -9.24 23.54 43.15
C ARG A 11 -9.05 23.25 41.66
N THR A 12 -10.14 23.34 40.90
CA THR A 12 -10.20 23.54 39.45
C THR A 12 -9.59 24.89 39.07
N THR A 13 -8.52 24.86 38.28
CA THR A 13 -8.04 26.03 37.54
C THR A 13 -8.46 25.94 36.10
N ALA A 14 -9.43 26.77 35.72
CA ALA A 14 -9.84 26.98 34.34
C ALA A 14 -8.80 27.81 33.61
N THR A 15 -8.20 27.23 32.56
CA THR A 15 -7.33 27.96 31.64
C THR A 15 -8.15 28.44 30.43
N LYS A 16 -8.24 29.77 30.31
CA LYS A 16 -8.88 30.52 29.23
C LYS A 16 -8.17 30.28 27.89
N GLN A 17 -8.93 29.90 26.89
CA GLN A 17 -8.53 29.96 25.48
C GLN A 17 -8.54 31.41 24.97
N PRO A 18 -7.58 31.85 24.16
CA PRO A 18 -7.66 33.13 23.48
C PRO A 18 -8.46 33.02 22.17
N ALA A 19 -9.33 33.98 21.95
CA ALA A 19 -10.19 34.15 20.81
C ALA A 19 -9.40 34.41 19.52
N VAL A 20 -9.75 33.66 18.45
CA VAL A 20 -9.28 33.89 17.09
C VAL A 20 -10.14 34.98 16.43
N LYS A 21 -9.52 36.09 16.07
CA LYS A 21 -10.11 37.17 15.28
C LYS A 21 -10.27 36.74 13.82
N LYS A 22 -11.51 36.77 13.34
CA LYS A 22 -11.84 36.72 11.92
C LYS A 22 -11.41 38.04 11.25
N THR A 23 -10.53 37.94 10.27
CA THR A 23 -10.29 39.01 9.30
C THR A 23 -10.87 38.59 7.96
N THR A 24 -11.92 39.31 7.60
CA THR A 24 -12.52 39.33 6.26
C THR A 24 -11.63 40.15 5.34
N ALA A 25 -11.14 39.57 4.26
CA ALA A 25 -10.54 40.31 3.15
C ALA A 25 -11.43 40.18 1.91
N LYS A 26 -11.81 41.35 1.44
CA LYS A 26 -12.68 41.66 0.30
C LYS A 26 -12.08 41.25 -1.04
N SER A 27 -12.94 40.70 -1.88
CA SER A 27 -12.87 40.60 -3.34
C SER A 27 -12.47 41.91 -4.00
N ALA A 28 -11.57 41.85 -4.97
CA ALA A 28 -11.46 42.84 -6.04
C ALA A 28 -11.30 42.08 -7.36
N ALA A 29 -12.34 42.17 -8.17
CA ALA A 29 -12.37 41.78 -9.56
C ALA A 29 -11.67 42.84 -10.41
N ALA A 30 -10.83 42.42 -11.35
CA ALA A 30 -10.42 43.25 -12.47
C ALA A 30 -10.64 42.47 -13.75
N LYS A 31 -11.56 42.98 -14.54
CA LYS A 31 -11.80 42.72 -15.98
C LYS A 31 -10.74 43.40 -16.81
N THR A 32 -10.46 42.84 -17.95
CA THR A 32 -10.25 43.41 -19.30
C THR A 32 -9.26 42.56 -20.04
N ALA A 33 -9.31 42.25 -21.24
CA ALA A 33 -10.11 42.43 -22.44
C ALA A 33 -9.27 41.82 -23.58
N SER A 34 -9.94 41.23 -24.51
CA SER A 34 -9.53 40.67 -25.79
C SER A 34 -8.78 41.64 -26.73
N ALA A 35 -7.91 41.07 -27.58
CA ALA A 35 -7.70 41.43 -28.99
C ALA A 35 -6.81 40.38 -29.64
N THR A 36 -7.27 39.54 -30.49
CA THR A 36 -7.57 39.50 -31.91
C THR A 36 -6.35 39.74 -32.86
N SER A 37 -6.12 38.66 -33.68
CA SER A 37 -5.65 38.63 -35.10
C SER A 37 -4.18 38.97 -35.35
N GLN A 38 -3.45 38.30 -36.22
CA GLN A 38 -3.58 37.86 -37.62
C GLN A 38 -2.31 37.08 -38.06
N THR A 39 -2.53 36.03 -38.82
CA THR A 39 -1.60 35.47 -39.81
C THR A 39 -1.82 36.23 -41.15
N PRO A 40 -1.06 36.00 -42.24
CA PRO A 40 0.22 35.32 -42.53
C PRO A 40 1.14 36.13 -43.46
N SER A 41 2.35 35.68 -43.71
CA SER A 41 3.05 36.06 -44.98
C SER A 41 4.02 34.98 -45.44
N LYS A 42 3.73 34.44 -46.63
CA LYS A 42 4.61 33.72 -47.55
C LYS A 42 5.64 34.67 -48.17
N ARG A 43 6.88 34.20 -48.35
CA ARG A 43 7.76 34.58 -49.49
C ARG A 43 8.81 33.51 -49.68
N THR A 44 8.69 32.74 -50.71
CA THR A 44 9.32 32.45 -51.99
C THR A 44 10.80 32.77 -52.14
N ALA A 45 11.54 31.69 -52.37
CA ALA A 45 12.58 31.42 -53.40
C ALA A 45 13.68 32.41 -53.69
N ALA A 46 14.92 31.91 -53.64
CA ALA A 46 15.83 32.06 -54.81
C ALA A 46 17.04 31.11 -54.66
N ALA A 47 17.25 30.35 -55.68
CA ALA A 47 18.41 29.51 -55.94
C ALA A 47 19.63 30.33 -56.36
N LYS A 48 20.85 29.90 -56.00
CA LYS A 48 22.05 30.14 -56.81
C LYS A 48 23.05 29.01 -56.69
N LYS A 49 23.46 28.57 -57.86
CA LYS A 49 24.42 27.52 -58.23
C LYS A 49 25.88 27.94 -58.02
N SER A 50 26.72 26.89 -58.01
CA SER A 50 28.11 26.76 -58.44
C SER A 50 29.15 26.94 -57.32
N THR A 51 30.19 26.14 -57.22
CA THR A 51 31.04 25.44 -58.17
C THR A 51 31.86 24.36 -57.48
N ALA A 52 32.23 23.37 -58.24
CA ALA A 52 33.02 22.19 -57.89
C ALA A 52 34.48 22.53 -57.51
N SER A 53 35.09 21.79 -56.62
CA SER A 53 36.51 21.43 -56.66
C SER A 53 36.81 20.15 -55.86
N THR A 54 37.17 19.18 -56.62
CA THR A 54 38.24 18.16 -56.50
C THR A 54 38.37 17.27 -55.28
N ALA A 55 38.24 16.04 -55.61
CA ALA A 55 38.47 14.80 -54.92
C ALA A 55 39.72 14.69 -54.03
N ARG A 56 39.57 14.05 -52.89
CA ARG A 56 40.58 13.11 -52.37
C ARG A 56 39.90 11.91 -51.71
N LYS A 57 39.96 10.79 -52.45
CA LYS A 57 39.58 9.46 -51.98
C LYS A 57 40.42 9.10 -50.75
N ARG A 58 39.76 8.85 -49.61
CA ARG A 58 40.29 8.00 -48.54
C ARG A 58 39.19 7.03 -48.12
N THR A 59 39.32 5.82 -48.63
CA THR A 59 38.50 4.65 -48.25
C THR A 59 38.85 4.28 -46.81
N THR A 60 37.90 4.47 -45.90
CA THR A 60 37.76 3.63 -44.71
C THR A 60 36.30 3.26 -44.60
N LYS A 61 36.03 2.02 -44.84
CA LYS A 61 34.74 1.38 -44.77
C LYS A 61 34.39 1.26 -43.29
N ALA A 62 33.76 2.26 -42.72
CA ALA A 62 33.08 2.13 -41.44
C ALA A 62 31.69 1.56 -41.75
N LYS A 63 31.47 0.34 -41.34
CA LYS A 63 30.18 -0.33 -41.38
C LYS A 63 29.27 0.46 -40.44
N ALA A 64 28.36 1.25 -40.99
CA ALA A 64 27.32 1.91 -40.23
C ALA A 64 26.50 0.85 -39.54
N ALA A 65 26.54 0.81 -38.21
CA ALA A 65 25.59 0.04 -37.43
C ALA A 65 24.19 0.64 -37.70
N ALA A 66 23.29 -0.17 -38.12
CA ALA A 66 21.88 0.18 -38.24
C ALA A 66 21.39 0.71 -36.88
N PRO A 67 20.52 1.73 -36.85
CA PRO A 67 19.92 2.16 -35.60
C PRO A 67 19.20 0.95 -34.99
N GLN A 68 19.62 0.54 -33.81
CA GLN A 68 18.85 -0.41 -33.01
C GLN A 68 17.55 0.30 -32.70
N THR A 69 16.47 -0.13 -33.33
CA THR A 69 15.13 0.16 -32.85
C THR A 69 15.09 -0.35 -31.42
N VAL A 70 15.03 0.57 -30.47
CA VAL A 70 14.67 0.26 -29.09
C VAL A 70 13.32 -0.46 -29.21
N GLY A 71 13.33 -1.77 -29.00
CA GLY A 71 12.10 -2.55 -29.03
C GLY A 71 11.14 -1.88 -28.03
N GLU A 72 10.03 -1.42 -28.58
CA GLU A 72 8.92 -0.95 -27.79
C GLU A 72 8.60 -2.04 -26.78
N ALA A 73 8.74 -1.76 -25.49
CA ALA A 73 8.38 -2.71 -24.46
C ALA A 73 6.93 -3.15 -24.74
N PRO A 74 6.63 -4.46 -24.75
CA PRO A 74 5.27 -4.89 -25.00
C PRO A 74 4.35 -4.15 -24.04
N ALA A 75 3.35 -3.47 -24.58
CA ALA A 75 2.32 -2.83 -23.77
C ALA A 75 1.81 -3.86 -22.75
N PRO A 76 1.63 -3.47 -21.48
CA PRO A 76 1.11 -4.39 -20.50
C PRO A 76 -0.22 -4.94 -21.04
N VAL A 77 -0.26 -6.26 -21.25
CA VAL A 77 -1.51 -6.94 -21.58
C VAL A 77 -2.36 -6.79 -20.32
N ILE A 78 -3.28 -5.85 -20.34
CA ILE A 78 -4.37 -5.82 -19.37
C ILE A 78 -5.22 -7.04 -19.75
N GLU A 79 -4.95 -8.17 -19.12
CA GLU A 79 -5.88 -9.29 -19.18
C GLU A 79 -7.19 -8.77 -18.59
N ARG A 80 -8.12 -8.46 -19.49
CA ARG A 80 -9.49 -8.21 -19.07
C ARG A 80 -9.98 -9.53 -18.51
N THR A 81 -10.22 -9.56 -17.23
CA THR A 81 -10.93 -10.68 -16.61
C THR A 81 -12.20 -10.92 -17.40
N SER A 82 -12.37 -12.16 -17.88
CA SER A 82 -13.62 -12.52 -18.57
C SER A 82 -14.80 -12.31 -17.61
N PRO A 83 -16.00 -11.99 -18.09
CA PRO A 83 -17.17 -11.83 -17.24
C PRO A 83 -17.45 -13.01 -16.30
N GLU A 84 -16.96 -14.19 -16.66
CA GLU A 84 -17.05 -15.44 -15.87
C GLU A 84 -16.13 -15.43 -14.62
N GLN A 85 -15.21 -14.49 -14.51
CA GLN A 85 -14.28 -14.36 -13.39
C GLN A 85 -14.70 -13.29 -12.36
N PHE A 86 -15.82 -12.61 -12.58
CA PHE A 86 -16.37 -11.73 -11.56
C PHE A 86 -16.91 -12.56 -10.40
N GLY A 87 -16.21 -12.54 -9.29
CA GLY A 87 -16.71 -13.07 -8.05
C GLY A 87 -17.92 -12.28 -7.56
N ARG A 88 -18.61 -12.81 -6.56
CA ARG A 88 -19.74 -12.12 -5.92
C ARG A 88 -19.29 -10.87 -5.15
N VAL A 89 -18.05 -10.86 -4.67
CA VAL A 89 -17.44 -9.73 -3.99
C VAL A 89 -16.62 -8.94 -4.99
N ASN A 90 -16.90 -7.64 -5.10
CA ASN A 90 -16.18 -6.75 -6.00
C ASN A 90 -15.00 -6.11 -5.28
N VAL A 91 -13.84 -6.09 -5.93
CA VAL A 91 -12.62 -5.48 -5.43
C VAL A 91 -12.11 -4.48 -6.45
N LEU A 92 -12.17 -3.20 -6.12
CA LEU A 92 -11.86 -2.09 -7.02
C LEU A 92 -10.93 -1.07 -6.36
N ASP A 93 -10.43 -0.13 -7.11
CA ASP A 93 -9.72 1.08 -6.69
C ASP A 93 -8.59 0.80 -5.66
N ILE A 94 -7.71 -0.13 -6.02
CA ILE A 94 -6.62 -0.57 -5.14
C ILE A 94 -5.47 0.43 -5.21
N THR A 95 -4.96 0.81 -4.03
CA THR A 95 -3.72 1.58 -3.90
C THR A 95 -2.71 0.84 -3.00
N PRO A 96 -1.39 1.05 -3.16
CA PRO A 96 -0.76 1.97 -4.09
C PRO A 96 -0.81 1.48 -5.54
N ASN A 97 -1.15 2.37 -6.45
CA ASN A 97 -1.22 2.11 -7.89
C ASN A 97 -0.58 3.28 -8.64
N VAL A 98 0.45 3.02 -9.43
CA VAL A 98 1.18 4.04 -10.19
C VAL A 98 0.89 3.87 -11.66
N GLU A 99 0.35 4.92 -12.30
CA GLU A 99 -0.01 4.91 -13.71
C GLU A 99 -0.85 3.68 -14.11
N ASN A 100 -1.93 3.41 -13.35
CA ASN A 100 -2.79 2.25 -13.56
C ASN A 100 -2.05 0.90 -13.59
N GLY A 101 -1.02 0.74 -12.74
CA GLY A 101 -0.22 -0.48 -12.63
C GLY A 101 0.91 -0.60 -13.66
N LEU A 102 1.13 0.43 -14.48
CA LEU A 102 2.23 0.44 -15.45
C LEU A 102 3.59 0.36 -14.76
N PHE A 103 3.76 1.09 -13.66
CA PHE A 103 4.98 1.08 -12.87
C PHE A 103 4.73 0.51 -11.47
N PRO A 104 5.70 -0.21 -10.89
CA PRO A 104 5.60 -0.66 -9.50
C PRO A 104 5.66 0.54 -8.55
N ALA A 105 4.81 0.56 -7.54
CA ALA A 105 4.98 1.45 -6.40
C ALA A 105 6.29 1.13 -5.68
N ARG A 106 6.87 2.10 -4.97
CA ARG A 106 8.15 1.90 -4.25
C ARG A 106 7.93 2.10 -2.77
N VAL A 107 8.52 1.21 -1.98
CA VAL A 107 8.53 1.25 -0.52
C VAL A 107 9.92 0.91 -0.02
N GLU A 108 10.34 1.43 1.10
CA GLU A 108 11.60 1.01 1.74
C GLU A 108 11.40 -0.26 2.57
N LEU A 109 12.46 -1.03 2.69
CA LEU A 109 12.45 -2.21 3.56
C LEU A 109 12.17 -1.80 5.01
N GLY A 110 11.14 -2.40 5.61
CA GLY A 110 10.71 -2.10 6.98
C GLY A 110 9.84 -0.85 7.11
N GLU A 111 9.55 -0.16 6.01
CA GLU A 111 8.56 0.90 5.96
C GLU A 111 7.15 0.30 5.91
N ALA A 112 6.25 0.84 6.72
CA ALA A 112 4.84 0.50 6.66
C ALA A 112 4.15 1.42 5.66
N PHE A 113 3.39 0.84 4.74
CA PHE A 113 2.61 1.58 3.75
C PHE A 113 1.15 1.16 3.78
N ASN A 114 0.26 2.10 3.47
CA ASN A 114 -1.17 1.84 3.48
C ASN A 114 -1.61 1.23 2.14
N VAL A 115 -2.31 0.10 2.23
CA VAL A 115 -3.03 -0.50 1.09
C VAL A 115 -4.50 -0.20 1.27
N THR A 116 -5.11 0.45 0.29
CA THR A 116 -6.55 0.73 0.29
C THR A 116 -7.24 0.03 -0.87
N ALA A 117 -8.50 -0.30 -0.69
CA ALA A 117 -9.34 -0.83 -1.75
C ALA A 117 -10.80 -0.47 -1.49
N GLN A 118 -11.61 -0.50 -2.54
CA GLN A 118 -13.05 -0.54 -2.41
C GLN A 118 -13.50 -1.99 -2.52
N VAL A 119 -14.10 -2.53 -1.45
CA VAL A 119 -14.55 -3.94 -1.41
C VAL A 119 -16.01 -3.97 -0.97
N PHE A 120 -16.87 -4.48 -1.82
CA PHE A 120 -18.31 -4.53 -1.57
C PHE A 120 -18.96 -5.78 -2.17
N ILE A 121 -20.11 -6.11 -1.61
CA ILE A 121 -20.97 -7.21 -2.03
C ILE A 121 -22.41 -6.69 -2.11
N GLU A 122 -23.17 -7.19 -3.06
CA GLU A 122 -24.59 -6.88 -3.15
C GLU A 122 -25.40 -7.66 -2.10
N GLY A 123 -26.40 -6.99 -1.53
CA GLY A 123 -27.34 -7.60 -0.58
C GLY A 123 -27.02 -7.26 0.88
N ARG A 124 -27.40 -8.18 1.79
CA ARG A 124 -27.27 -8.00 3.25
C ARG A 124 -26.01 -8.62 3.85
N THR A 125 -25.33 -9.45 3.09
CA THR A 125 -24.11 -10.14 3.53
C THR A 125 -23.00 -9.10 3.74
N LYS A 126 -22.30 -9.19 4.85
CA LYS A 126 -21.11 -8.37 5.11
C LYS A 126 -19.95 -8.85 4.25
N ALA A 127 -19.18 -7.92 3.74
CA ALA A 127 -17.91 -8.22 3.09
C ALA A 127 -16.79 -8.29 4.12
N GLY A 128 -15.78 -9.11 3.84
CA GLY A 128 -14.49 -9.08 4.48
C GLY A 128 -13.41 -8.85 3.44
N ALA A 129 -12.26 -8.33 3.85
CA ALA A 129 -11.15 -8.10 2.95
C ALA A 129 -9.79 -8.41 3.60
N THR A 130 -8.86 -8.88 2.80
CA THR A 130 -7.47 -9.14 3.20
C THR A 130 -6.50 -8.71 2.10
N VAL A 131 -5.29 -8.33 2.48
CA VAL A 131 -4.18 -8.11 1.56
C VAL A 131 -3.26 -9.32 1.59
N SER A 132 -3.10 -9.98 0.47
CA SER A 132 -2.13 -11.06 0.27
C SER A 132 -0.87 -10.48 -0.35
N VAL A 133 0.24 -10.53 0.38
CA VAL A 133 1.57 -10.15 -0.12
C VAL A 133 2.19 -11.37 -0.77
N ARG A 134 2.55 -11.23 -2.05
CA ARG A 134 3.08 -12.32 -2.87
C ARG A 134 4.46 -11.96 -3.41
N SER A 135 5.32 -12.97 -3.53
CA SER A 135 6.60 -12.82 -4.24
C SER A 135 6.35 -12.47 -5.71
N ALA A 136 7.39 -11.99 -6.42
CA ALA A 136 7.33 -11.73 -7.87
C ALA A 136 6.84 -12.93 -8.71
N ARG A 137 6.89 -14.16 -8.17
CA ARG A 137 6.41 -15.39 -8.80
C ARG A 137 4.97 -15.76 -8.38
N GLY A 138 4.26 -14.89 -7.68
CA GLY A 138 2.89 -15.10 -7.24
C GLY A 138 2.71 -15.98 -6.00
N ARG A 139 3.80 -16.46 -5.35
CA ARG A 139 3.67 -17.25 -4.12
C ARG A 139 3.33 -16.32 -2.94
N GLU A 140 2.23 -16.61 -2.26
CA GLU A 140 1.86 -15.93 -1.03
C GLU A 140 2.96 -16.10 0.05
N VAL A 141 3.30 -15.00 0.70
CA VAL A 141 4.31 -14.96 1.76
C VAL A 141 3.67 -14.53 3.07
N GLU A 142 2.77 -13.54 3.02
CA GLU A 142 2.15 -12.97 4.19
C GLU A 142 0.75 -12.43 3.85
N ARG A 143 -0.12 -12.32 4.85
CA ARG A 143 -1.49 -11.82 4.69
C ARG A 143 -1.79 -10.84 5.82
N PHE A 144 -2.48 -9.75 5.48
CA PHE A 144 -2.89 -8.70 6.40
C PHE A 144 -4.42 -8.53 6.32
N ALA A 145 -5.09 -8.53 7.46
CA ALA A 145 -6.50 -8.19 7.52
C ALA A 145 -6.69 -6.71 7.14
N MET A 146 -7.77 -6.42 6.40
CA MET A 146 -8.18 -5.06 6.12
C MET A 146 -9.33 -4.65 7.04
N THR A 147 -9.36 -3.38 7.41
CA THR A 147 -10.44 -2.78 8.18
C THR A 147 -11.28 -1.88 7.28
N CYS A 148 -12.60 -1.97 7.38
CA CYS A 148 -13.50 -1.04 6.70
C CYS A 148 -13.49 0.31 7.44
N THR A 149 -12.82 1.30 6.85
CA THR A 149 -12.66 2.65 7.44
C THR A 149 -13.79 3.59 7.06
N ASN A 150 -14.47 3.33 5.95
CA ASN A 150 -15.62 4.10 5.53
C ASN A 150 -16.69 3.17 4.91
N PRO A 151 -17.66 2.71 5.72
CA PRO A 151 -18.72 1.81 5.24
C PRO A 151 -19.62 2.41 4.17
N GLY A 152 -19.78 3.76 4.14
CA GLY A 152 -20.61 4.44 3.14
C GLY A 152 -19.97 4.49 1.75
N LEU A 153 -18.68 4.25 1.65
CA LEU A 153 -17.92 4.20 0.40
C LEU A 153 -17.26 2.82 0.19
N ASP A 154 -17.57 1.85 1.02
CA ASP A 154 -16.97 0.50 1.01
C ASP A 154 -15.43 0.53 1.00
N ARG A 155 -14.85 1.53 1.69
CA ARG A 155 -13.40 1.75 1.72
C ARG A 155 -12.75 0.91 2.82
N TRP A 156 -11.78 0.11 2.40
CA TRP A 156 -11.00 -0.78 3.25
C TRP A 156 -9.54 -0.41 3.23
N GLU A 157 -8.87 -0.60 4.36
CA GLU A 157 -7.46 -0.24 4.52
C GLU A 157 -6.71 -1.28 5.34
N ALA A 158 -5.43 -1.48 5.00
CA ALA A 158 -4.49 -2.26 5.79
C ALA A 158 -3.09 -1.63 5.75
N MET A 159 -2.41 -1.62 6.88
CA MET A 159 -1.00 -1.28 6.95
C MET A 159 -0.16 -2.52 6.64
N VAL A 160 0.60 -2.46 5.56
CA VAL A 160 1.47 -3.55 5.09
C VAL A 160 2.92 -3.16 5.34
N LYS A 161 3.71 -4.11 5.86
CA LYS A 161 5.14 -3.92 6.13
C LYS A 161 5.93 -5.13 5.64
N ILE A 162 6.97 -4.90 4.88
CA ILE A 162 7.83 -5.98 4.38
C ILE A 162 9.16 -6.00 5.13
N GLY A 163 9.35 -7.01 5.96
CA GLY A 163 10.55 -7.15 6.77
C GLY A 163 10.68 -6.06 7.83
N GLU A 164 11.87 -5.96 8.41
CA GLU A 164 12.21 -4.93 9.39
C GLU A 164 13.23 -3.96 8.81
N HIS A 165 13.19 -2.73 9.30
CA HIS A 165 14.22 -1.75 8.96
C HIS A 165 15.60 -2.29 9.34
N SER A 166 16.59 -2.07 8.47
CA SER A 166 17.94 -2.58 8.69
C SER A 166 18.97 -1.58 8.22
N ASP A 167 19.86 -1.21 9.10
CA ASP A 167 21.04 -0.37 8.78
C ASP A 167 22.24 -1.18 8.23
N LEU A 168 22.06 -2.49 8.03
CA LEU A 168 23.09 -3.35 7.43
C LEU A 168 23.52 -2.86 6.06
N LYS A 169 24.81 -2.86 5.85
CA LYS A 169 25.44 -2.45 4.59
C LYS A 169 25.65 -3.66 3.67
N PRO A 170 25.81 -3.46 2.35
CA PRO A 170 26.05 -4.55 1.40
C PRO A 170 27.26 -5.45 1.72
N TRP A 171 28.20 -4.97 2.52
CA TRP A 171 29.39 -5.71 2.95
C TRP A 171 29.26 -6.42 4.29
N ASP A 172 28.14 -6.24 5.00
CA ASP A 172 27.89 -6.91 6.27
C ASP A 172 27.48 -8.36 6.04
N ALA A 173 27.94 -9.28 6.89
CA ALA A 173 27.71 -10.72 6.73
C ALA A 173 26.22 -11.09 6.65
N ASP A 174 25.39 -10.39 7.43
CA ASP A 174 23.95 -10.66 7.54
C ASP A 174 23.11 -9.95 6.47
N TYR A 175 23.73 -9.13 5.60
CA TYR A 175 23.01 -8.41 4.53
C TYR A 175 22.30 -9.35 3.55
N ALA A 176 22.68 -10.62 3.46
CA ALA A 176 22.00 -11.59 2.62
C ALA A 176 20.52 -11.78 2.97
N ALA A 177 20.14 -11.62 4.24
CA ALA A 177 18.75 -11.67 4.69
C ALA A 177 17.95 -10.45 4.19
N VAL A 178 18.54 -9.26 4.28
CA VAL A 178 18.02 -8.00 3.73
C VAL A 178 17.83 -8.12 2.22
N LYS A 179 18.87 -8.56 1.51
CA LYS A 179 18.87 -8.69 0.05
C LYS A 179 17.72 -9.57 -0.47
N ARG A 180 17.36 -10.64 0.27
CA ARG A 180 16.24 -11.52 -0.12
C ARG A 180 14.87 -10.86 -0.05
N LYS A 181 14.74 -9.78 0.71
CA LYS A 181 13.49 -8.99 0.84
C LYS A 181 13.41 -7.87 -0.19
N LEU A 182 14.55 -7.48 -0.80
CA LEU A 182 14.58 -6.42 -1.80
C LEU A 182 14.09 -6.92 -3.17
N GLY A 183 13.57 -5.99 -3.98
CA GLY A 183 13.12 -6.26 -5.34
C GLY A 183 11.62 -6.25 -5.49
N GLU A 184 11.13 -6.93 -6.52
CA GLU A 184 9.71 -6.89 -6.89
C GLU A 184 8.85 -7.85 -6.08
N TRP A 185 7.69 -7.36 -5.69
CA TRP A 185 6.65 -8.03 -4.96
C TRP A 185 5.30 -7.70 -5.59
N GLN A 186 4.26 -8.41 -5.15
CA GLN A 186 2.89 -8.18 -5.57
C GLN A 186 2.00 -8.10 -4.33
N ILE A 187 1.00 -7.24 -4.39
CA ILE A 187 -0.16 -7.27 -3.51
C ILE A 187 -1.38 -7.70 -4.31
N VAL A 188 -2.19 -8.52 -3.69
CA VAL A 188 -3.51 -8.91 -4.16
C VAL A 188 -4.49 -8.63 -3.04
N VAL A 189 -5.51 -7.87 -3.32
CA VAL A 189 -6.61 -7.69 -2.38
C VAL A 189 -7.62 -8.80 -2.62
N GLU A 190 -7.92 -9.51 -1.57
CA GLU A 190 -8.87 -10.61 -1.53
C GLU A 190 -10.14 -10.11 -0.83
N GLY A 191 -11.27 -10.09 -1.55
CA GLY A 191 -12.59 -9.83 -0.99
C GLY A 191 -13.37 -11.12 -0.82
N TRP A 192 -14.12 -11.27 0.25
CA TRP A 192 -14.87 -12.49 0.58
C TRP A 192 -16.16 -12.18 1.31
N GLU A 193 -17.11 -13.15 1.29
CA GLU A 193 -18.34 -13.06 2.07
C GLU A 193 -18.05 -13.39 3.52
N ASP A 194 -18.26 -12.43 4.41
CA ASP A 194 -18.14 -12.63 5.85
C ASP A 194 -19.44 -13.24 6.40
N THR A 195 -19.57 -14.54 6.19
CA THR A 195 -20.74 -15.30 6.64
C THR A 195 -20.83 -15.37 8.15
N TYR A 196 -19.69 -15.36 8.86
CA TYR A 196 -19.71 -15.37 10.33
C TYR A 196 -20.24 -14.05 10.89
N GLN A 197 -19.72 -12.90 10.47
CA GLN A 197 -20.20 -11.60 10.93
C GLN A 197 -21.64 -11.31 10.47
N SER A 198 -22.03 -11.78 9.28
CA SER A 198 -23.40 -11.66 8.79
C SER A 198 -24.36 -12.46 9.65
N TRP A 199 -24.03 -13.73 9.89
CA TRP A 199 -24.82 -14.59 10.76
C TRP A 199 -24.89 -14.04 12.18
N LEU A 200 -23.77 -13.61 12.76
CA LEU A 200 -23.70 -13.12 14.13
C LEU A 200 -24.60 -11.90 14.34
N HIS A 201 -24.59 -10.97 13.38
CA HIS A 201 -25.45 -9.79 13.40
C HIS A 201 -26.95 -10.19 13.40
N ASP A 202 -27.33 -11.08 12.51
CA ASP A 202 -28.73 -11.51 12.40
C ASP A 202 -29.18 -12.36 13.63
N ALA A 203 -28.28 -13.21 14.13
CA ALA A 203 -28.55 -14.04 15.32
C ALA A 203 -28.73 -13.18 16.59
N ALA A 204 -27.88 -12.12 16.74
CA ALA A 204 -28.02 -11.20 17.89
C ALA A 204 -29.39 -10.52 17.90
N ILE A 205 -29.85 -10.03 16.76
CA ILE A 205 -31.17 -9.40 16.62
C ILE A 205 -32.28 -10.42 16.95
N LYS A 206 -32.19 -11.67 16.40
CA LYS A 206 -33.20 -12.71 16.64
C LYS A 206 -33.29 -13.14 18.11
N VAL A 207 -32.13 -13.21 18.79
CA VAL A 207 -32.08 -13.50 20.23
C VAL A 207 -32.71 -12.35 21.03
N GLU A 208 -32.40 -11.10 20.71
CA GLU A 208 -32.94 -9.92 21.38
C GLU A 208 -34.47 -9.83 21.26
N VAL A 209 -35.01 -10.08 20.04
CA VAL A 209 -36.48 -10.02 19.82
C VAL A 209 -37.20 -11.35 20.11
N ASN A 210 -36.47 -12.39 20.50
CA ASN A 210 -36.94 -13.74 20.73
C ASN A 210 -37.78 -14.34 19.57
N ASP A 211 -37.24 -14.17 18.34
CA ASP A 211 -37.84 -14.64 17.09
C ASP A 211 -36.91 -15.61 16.38
N ASP A 212 -37.40 -16.80 16.02
CA ASP A 212 -36.65 -17.85 15.28
C ASP A 212 -35.27 -18.18 15.87
N VAL A 213 -35.14 -18.11 17.20
CA VAL A 213 -33.88 -18.22 17.94
C VAL A 213 -33.19 -19.55 17.71
N GLU A 214 -33.94 -20.67 17.82
CA GLU A 214 -33.38 -22.01 17.68
C GLU A 214 -32.73 -22.22 16.30
N ASN A 215 -33.41 -21.80 15.24
CA ASN A 215 -32.88 -21.94 13.90
C ASN A 215 -31.63 -21.06 13.69
N ALA A 216 -31.61 -19.85 14.29
CA ALA A 216 -30.44 -18.97 14.25
C ALA A 216 -29.23 -19.61 14.93
N LEU A 217 -29.40 -20.19 16.13
CA LEU A 217 -28.32 -20.83 16.87
C LEU A 217 -27.86 -22.14 16.23
N GLU A 218 -28.77 -22.99 15.73
CA GLU A 218 -28.40 -24.19 14.99
C GLU A 218 -27.63 -23.87 13.69
N SER A 219 -28.02 -22.81 12.98
CA SER A 219 -27.30 -22.38 11.79
C SER A 219 -25.88 -21.89 12.10
N GLY A 220 -25.72 -21.21 13.24
CA GLY A 220 -24.42 -20.79 13.73
C GLY A 220 -23.53 -21.95 14.15
N ALA A 221 -24.08 -22.92 14.86
CA ALA A 221 -23.33 -24.14 15.23
C ALA A 221 -22.80 -24.87 13.99
N ARG A 222 -23.65 -25.04 12.96
CA ARG A 222 -23.22 -25.58 11.66
C ARG A 222 -22.17 -24.74 10.97
N LEU A 223 -22.25 -23.40 11.06
CA LEU A 223 -21.27 -22.47 10.49
C LEU A 223 -19.91 -22.63 11.18
N LEU A 224 -19.83 -22.64 12.51
CA LEU A 224 -18.60 -22.84 13.26
C LEU A 224 -17.97 -24.21 12.98
N ALA A 225 -18.77 -25.27 12.91
CA ALA A 225 -18.31 -26.61 12.53
C ALA A 225 -17.72 -26.62 11.12
N ARG A 226 -18.40 -25.99 10.15
CA ARG A 226 -17.90 -25.83 8.78
C ARG A 226 -16.57 -25.03 8.74
N TRP A 227 -16.46 -23.98 9.55
CA TRP A 227 -15.22 -23.21 9.66
C TRP A 227 -14.06 -24.06 10.19
N ALA A 228 -14.29 -24.84 11.23
CA ALA A 228 -13.31 -25.79 11.76
C ALA A 228 -12.83 -26.83 10.72
N ASP A 229 -13.71 -27.20 9.77
CA ASP A 229 -13.42 -28.20 8.74
C ASP A 229 -12.97 -27.60 7.40
N ALA A 230 -12.87 -26.27 7.30
CA ALA A 230 -12.46 -25.60 6.08
C ALA A 230 -11.04 -26.00 5.64
N LYS A 231 -10.89 -26.48 4.40
CA LYS A 231 -9.63 -27.03 3.88
C LYS A 231 -8.57 -25.97 3.66
N ASP A 232 -8.99 -24.75 3.31
CA ASP A 232 -8.10 -23.64 2.99
C ASP A 232 -7.74 -22.80 4.22
N SER A 233 -8.24 -23.19 5.42
CA SER A 233 -7.93 -22.54 6.68
C SER A 233 -6.59 -23.02 7.22
N LYS A 234 -5.76 -22.07 7.69
CA LYS A 234 -4.50 -22.36 8.40
C LYS A 234 -4.74 -22.63 9.90
N LEU A 235 -5.93 -23.13 10.27
CA LEU A 235 -6.33 -23.38 11.64
C LEU A 235 -5.50 -24.50 12.28
N SER A 236 -4.98 -24.26 13.47
CA SER A 236 -4.34 -25.29 14.29
C SER A 236 -5.37 -26.29 14.85
N ALA A 237 -4.90 -27.39 15.39
CA ALA A 237 -5.79 -28.35 16.08
C ALA A 237 -6.50 -27.72 17.30
N ALA A 238 -5.84 -26.76 17.97
CA ALA A 238 -6.43 -26.00 19.08
C ALA A 238 -7.56 -25.10 18.59
N ASP A 239 -7.33 -24.34 17.50
CA ASP A 239 -8.33 -23.45 16.91
C ASP A 239 -9.59 -24.22 16.46
N LYS A 240 -9.38 -25.37 15.80
CA LYS A 240 -10.47 -26.26 15.40
C LYS A 240 -11.27 -26.78 16.60
N LYS A 241 -10.59 -27.02 17.72
CA LYS A 241 -11.26 -27.44 18.96
C LYS A 241 -12.09 -26.30 19.52
N VAL A 242 -11.58 -25.07 19.58
CA VAL A 242 -12.33 -23.89 20.04
C VAL A 242 -13.63 -23.73 19.26
N LEU A 243 -13.57 -23.76 17.93
CA LEU A 243 -14.75 -23.65 17.06
C LEU A 243 -15.77 -24.78 17.29
N ARG A 244 -15.29 -26.01 17.45
CA ARG A 244 -16.18 -27.16 17.68
C ARG A 244 -16.81 -27.18 19.09
N ASP A 245 -16.07 -26.74 20.11
CA ASP A 245 -16.58 -26.62 21.46
C ASP A 245 -17.64 -25.52 21.54
N ALA A 246 -17.42 -24.37 20.91
CA ALA A 246 -18.44 -23.33 20.78
C ALA A 246 -19.69 -23.83 20.03
N ALA A 247 -19.50 -24.53 18.91
CA ALA A 247 -20.63 -25.13 18.18
C ALA A 247 -21.48 -26.08 19.07
N LYS A 248 -20.83 -26.92 19.88
CA LYS A 248 -21.54 -27.81 20.84
C LYS A 248 -22.29 -27.03 21.91
N THR A 249 -21.68 -25.96 22.46
CA THR A 249 -22.34 -25.09 23.43
C THR A 249 -23.58 -24.42 22.83
N MET A 250 -23.51 -24.04 21.55
CA MET A 250 -24.65 -23.47 20.84
C MET A 250 -25.80 -24.49 20.61
N GLU A 251 -25.50 -25.77 20.54
CA GLU A 251 -26.49 -26.86 20.42
C GLU A 251 -27.11 -27.26 21.76
N ASP A 252 -26.50 -26.85 22.89
CA ASP A 252 -26.97 -27.25 24.24
C ASP A 252 -28.20 -26.44 24.65
N LYS A 253 -29.36 -27.08 24.50
CA LYS A 253 -30.67 -26.51 24.85
C LYS A 253 -30.92 -26.35 26.35
N SER A 254 -30.03 -26.80 27.22
CA SER A 254 -30.10 -26.56 28.65
C SER A 254 -29.64 -25.17 29.05
N LEU A 255 -28.91 -24.46 28.14
CA LEU A 255 -28.45 -23.12 28.33
C LEU A 255 -29.41 -22.08 27.72
N SER A 256 -29.37 -20.85 28.22
CA SER A 256 -30.17 -19.76 27.66
C SER A 256 -29.67 -19.39 26.23
N ALA A 257 -30.51 -18.73 25.45
CA ALA A 257 -30.13 -18.31 24.11
C ALA A 257 -28.95 -17.33 24.10
N GLU A 258 -28.89 -16.46 25.10
CA GLU A 258 -27.80 -15.47 25.28
C GLU A 258 -26.47 -16.17 25.60
N GLU A 259 -26.48 -17.19 26.50
CA GLU A 259 -25.28 -17.97 26.82
C GLU A 259 -24.79 -18.78 25.63
N ARG A 260 -25.68 -19.34 24.86
CA ARG A 260 -25.36 -20.07 23.62
C ARG A 260 -24.76 -19.14 22.55
N LEU A 261 -25.34 -17.94 22.38
CA LEU A 261 -24.81 -16.93 21.44
C LEU A 261 -23.46 -16.41 21.92
N ALA A 262 -23.29 -16.16 23.22
CA ALA A 262 -22.02 -15.68 23.80
C ALA A 262 -20.85 -16.65 23.56
N ALA A 263 -21.13 -17.97 23.46
CA ALA A 263 -20.11 -18.95 23.13
C ALA A 263 -19.48 -18.70 21.74
N ALA A 264 -20.27 -18.19 20.78
CA ALA A 264 -19.77 -17.82 19.44
C ALA A 264 -19.08 -16.45 19.41
N GLN A 265 -19.25 -15.62 20.45
CA GLN A 265 -18.65 -14.28 20.60
C GLN A 265 -17.45 -14.30 21.54
N SER A 266 -16.89 -15.47 21.83
CA SER A 266 -15.70 -15.55 22.69
C SER A 266 -14.50 -14.84 22.04
N SER A 267 -13.62 -14.27 22.87
CA SER A 267 -12.39 -13.61 22.43
C SER A 267 -11.51 -14.48 21.54
N ASP A 268 -11.50 -15.79 21.79
CA ASP A 268 -10.75 -16.75 20.99
C ASP A 268 -11.30 -16.83 19.54
N ILE A 269 -12.63 -16.84 19.39
CA ILE A 269 -13.28 -16.86 18.07
C ILE A 269 -13.13 -15.51 17.36
N GLU A 270 -13.20 -14.39 18.07
CA GLU A 270 -12.93 -13.07 17.52
C GLU A 270 -11.49 -12.99 16.97
N GLN A 271 -10.51 -13.45 17.74
CA GLN A 271 -9.12 -13.52 17.30
C GLN A 271 -8.94 -14.47 16.09
N LEU A 272 -9.65 -15.59 16.06
CA LEU A 272 -9.64 -16.48 14.90
C LEU A 272 -10.23 -15.82 13.66
N HIS A 273 -11.30 -15.04 13.83
CA HIS A 273 -11.91 -14.29 12.73
C HIS A 273 -10.94 -13.24 12.17
N GLU A 274 -10.17 -12.56 13.00
CA GLU A 274 -9.17 -11.60 12.55
C GLU A 274 -7.98 -12.26 11.80
N THR A 275 -7.54 -13.42 12.29
CA THR A 275 -6.32 -14.07 11.79
C THR A 275 -6.56 -15.11 10.70
N ASN A 276 -7.63 -15.87 10.81
CA ASN A 276 -7.99 -16.98 9.92
C ASN A 276 -9.50 -17.06 9.64
N PRO A 277 -10.12 -16.02 9.07
CA PRO A 277 -11.56 -15.99 8.81
C PRO A 277 -12.01 -17.11 7.86
N LEU A 278 -13.27 -17.52 7.98
CA LEU A 278 -13.93 -18.32 6.97
C LEU A 278 -14.24 -17.41 5.76
N ARG A 279 -13.60 -17.66 4.62
CA ARG A 279 -13.68 -16.82 3.44
C ARG A 279 -14.50 -17.48 2.35
N ASP A 280 -15.80 -17.22 2.37
CA ASP A 280 -16.72 -17.72 1.37
C ASP A 280 -16.75 -16.81 0.14
N GLY A 281 -16.93 -17.36 -1.04
CA GLY A 281 -17.06 -16.57 -2.28
C GLY A 281 -15.85 -15.70 -2.58
N LEU A 282 -14.64 -16.18 -2.29
CA LEU A 282 -13.39 -15.45 -2.45
C LEU A 282 -13.23 -14.89 -3.85
N SER A 283 -13.01 -13.60 -3.95
CA SER A 283 -12.63 -12.86 -5.16
C SER A 283 -11.25 -12.25 -4.99
N GLU A 284 -10.40 -12.41 -5.98
CA GLU A 284 -9.05 -11.80 -5.98
C GLU A 284 -8.99 -10.65 -6.97
N SER A 285 -8.31 -9.59 -6.59
CA SER A 285 -7.96 -8.52 -7.52
C SER A 285 -6.85 -8.92 -8.47
N ASN A 286 -6.66 -8.14 -9.53
CA ASN A 286 -5.43 -8.20 -10.30
C ASN A 286 -4.22 -7.84 -9.43
N PRO A 287 -3.09 -8.56 -9.55
CA PRO A 287 -1.90 -8.27 -8.78
C PRO A 287 -1.37 -6.85 -9.05
N GLN A 288 -1.20 -6.07 -8.00
CA GLN A 288 -0.53 -4.77 -8.07
C GLN A 288 0.94 -4.94 -7.71
N ARG A 289 1.83 -4.48 -8.61
CA ARG A 289 3.28 -4.60 -8.39
C ARG A 289 3.79 -3.49 -7.49
N PHE A 290 4.68 -3.84 -6.59
CA PHE A 290 5.46 -2.89 -5.83
C PHE A 290 6.90 -3.38 -5.70
N ARG A 291 7.81 -2.46 -5.39
CA ARG A 291 9.22 -2.74 -5.27
C ARG A 291 9.72 -2.33 -3.91
N VAL A 292 10.30 -3.28 -3.19
CA VAL A 292 10.98 -3.03 -1.93
C VAL A 292 12.40 -2.59 -2.23
N GLU A 293 12.71 -1.37 -1.87
CA GLU A 293 14.02 -0.75 -2.05
C GLU A 293 14.88 -0.90 -0.78
N ARG A 294 16.18 -0.70 -0.94
CA ARG A 294 17.11 -0.68 0.18
C ARG A 294 16.75 0.44 1.19
N PRO A 295 17.10 0.28 2.47
CA PRO A 295 16.97 1.36 3.44
C PRO A 295 17.62 2.65 2.96
N LYS A 296 16.98 3.78 3.24
CA LYS A 296 17.39 5.13 2.78
C LYS A 296 17.39 5.33 1.25
N SER A 297 16.62 4.54 0.51
CA SER A 297 16.52 4.70 -0.95
C SER A 297 15.77 5.97 -1.35
N SER A 298 14.86 6.45 -0.51
CA SER A 298 14.13 7.71 -0.68
C SER A 298 14.96 8.93 -0.27
N PHE A 299 16.06 8.71 0.45
CA PHE A 299 16.97 9.80 0.82
C PHE A 299 18.00 10.02 -0.28
N ALA A 300 18.06 11.24 -0.83
CA ALA A 300 19.08 11.68 -1.78
C ALA A 300 19.54 13.09 -1.43
N SER A 301 20.85 13.29 -1.44
CA SER A 301 21.47 14.61 -1.35
C SER A 301 22.46 14.77 -2.49
N TRP A 302 22.37 15.88 -3.19
CA TRP A 302 23.26 16.21 -4.29
C TRP A 302 24.27 17.24 -3.84
N TYR A 303 25.55 16.93 -3.99
CA TYR A 303 26.64 17.83 -3.72
C TYR A 303 27.46 18.01 -5.00
N GLN A 304 27.55 19.25 -5.48
CA GLN A 304 28.31 19.58 -6.69
C GLN A 304 29.60 20.34 -6.31
N PHE A 305 30.69 19.90 -6.85
CA PHE A 305 31.98 20.55 -6.69
C PHE A 305 32.81 20.42 -7.97
N PHE A 306 33.84 21.27 -8.10
CA PHE A 306 34.76 21.23 -9.23
C PHE A 306 36.08 20.58 -8.77
N PRO A 307 36.43 19.36 -9.25
CA PRO A 307 37.66 18.68 -8.83
C PRO A 307 38.92 19.49 -9.04
N ARG A 308 38.95 20.36 -10.06
CA ARG A 308 40.09 21.25 -10.34
C ARG A 308 40.24 22.37 -9.29
N SER A 309 39.21 22.71 -8.56
CA SER A 309 39.24 23.74 -7.51
C SER A 309 39.49 23.12 -6.13
N GLU A 310 39.09 21.88 -5.92
CA GLU A 310 39.26 21.18 -4.63
C GLU A 310 40.73 20.80 -4.40
N GLY A 311 41.35 21.45 -3.39
CA GLY A 311 42.76 21.27 -3.10
C GLY A 311 43.72 21.95 -4.10
N ALA A 312 43.23 22.91 -4.86
CA ALA A 312 44.06 23.77 -5.67
C ALA A 312 44.91 24.72 -4.76
N TYR A 313 46.14 24.98 -5.14
CA TYR A 313 47.02 25.88 -4.38
C TYR A 313 47.94 26.67 -5.32
N TYR A 314 48.57 27.71 -4.79
CA TYR A 314 49.60 28.44 -5.52
C TYR A 314 50.95 27.76 -5.28
N GLY A 315 51.62 27.38 -6.37
CA GLY A 315 52.98 26.86 -6.32
C GLY A 315 54.00 27.93 -5.96
N GLU A 316 55.25 27.53 -5.72
CA GLU A 316 56.37 28.45 -5.40
C GLU A 316 56.65 29.48 -6.54
N ASP A 317 56.28 29.12 -7.76
CA ASP A 317 56.36 29.99 -8.94
C ASP A 317 55.17 30.95 -9.10
N GLY A 318 54.28 31.00 -8.13
CA GLY A 318 53.06 31.82 -8.11
C GLY A 318 51.98 31.36 -9.07
N LYS A 319 52.14 30.20 -9.73
CA LYS A 319 51.11 29.65 -10.62
C LYS A 319 50.15 28.74 -9.83
N ILE A 320 48.89 28.69 -10.32
CA ILE A 320 47.90 27.82 -9.75
C ILE A 320 48.21 26.37 -10.14
N VAL A 321 48.39 25.50 -9.12
CA VAL A 321 48.39 24.07 -9.28
C VAL A 321 46.96 23.59 -9.09
N PRO A 322 46.28 23.07 -10.14
CA PRO A 322 44.90 22.64 -10.01
C PRO A 322 44.75 21.39 -9.16
N GLY A 323 43.62 21.29 -8.47
CA GLY A 323 43.20 20.06 -7.81
C GLY A 323 42.90 18.94 -8.80
N ASN A 324 42.71 17.75 -8.30
CA ASN A 324 42.36 16.55 -9.04
C ASN A 324 41.41 15.67 -8.20
N LEU A 325 40.99 14.53 -8.74
CA LEU A 325 40.04 13.60 -8.03
C LEU A 325 40.62 13.13 -6.69
N LYS A 326 41.93 12.97 -6.56
CA LYS A 326 42.55 12.55 -5.28
C LYS A 326 42.50 13.67 -4.24
N THR A 327 42.74 14.93 -4.64
CA THR A 327 42.63 16.06 -3.71
C THR A 327 41.21 16.40 -3.36
N SER A 328 40.23 15.94 -4.17
CA SER A 328 38.80 16.15 -3.93
C SER A 328 38.23 15.23 -2.82
N ILE A 329 38.97 14.23 -2.33
CA ILE A 329 38.53 13.32 -1.26
C ILE A 329 38.18 14.12 0.00
N ALA A 330 38.99 15.11 0.37
CA ALA A 330 38.70 15.98 1.51
C ALA A 330 37.40 16.80 1.32
N GLY A 331 37.04 17.14 0.09
CA GLY A 331 35.74 17.75 -0.25
C GLY A 331 34.56 16.82 -0.04
N LEU A 332 34.72 15.52 -0.33
CA LEU A 332 33.70 14.51 -0.08
C LEU A 332 33.50 14.25 1.41
N GLU A 333 34.58 14.21 2.19
CA GLU A 333 34.51 14.09 3.66
C GLU A 333 33.75 15.26 4.31
N ARG A 334 33.93 16.47 3.77
CA ARG A 334 33.22 17.67 4.22
C ARG A 334 31.74 17.63 3.81
N ALA A 335 31.40 17.04 2.68
CA ALA A 335 30.02 16.94 2.18
C ALA A 335 29.20 15.89 2.91
#